data_ea55884919d2c8547515ab1971de93f8
#
_entry.id   ea55884919d2c8547515ab1971de93f8
#
_cell.length_a   1.000
_cell.length_b   1.000
_cell.length_c   1.000
_cell.angle_alpha   90.00
_cell.angle_beta   90.00
_cell.angle_gamma   90.00
#
_symmetry.space_group_name_H-M   'P 1'
#
loop_
_entity.id
_entity.type
_entity.pdbx_description
1 polymer ?
#
loop_
_entity_poly.entity_id
_entity_poly.type
_entity_poly.pdbx_seq_one_letter_code
_entity_poly.pdbx_strand_id
1 'polypeptide(L)'
;MQYNFRYFNPKDGRWLSRDILGEMYTQNNYAFMKNHAIFRFDLLGMYEYDEETKRQTKQFEKMINDCLSKFQGSGQYKAHPAVLMPQEFYNDYPEEIPPNCLAHAIGCQKPIGTTYDQAVKELAQDCREVPDGNCLENEHAVMLYGFEPNEDDPDSYHVVRQDPNGNWSAAVGSLGIVSEIKDPQVHTNAFYNKCMQDLGGTPLIIDDKKTKRYCCCDRKQ
;
A
#
# COMPACT_ATOMS: atom_id res chain seq x y z
N MET A 1 -27.47 13.68 -10.98
CA MET A 1 -26.83 12.60 -10.23
C MET A 1 -26.02 13.22 -9.11
N GLN A 2 -26.00 12.58 -7.95
CA GLN A 2 -25.20 13.01 -6.80
C GLN A 2 -23.99 12.10 -6.67
N TYR A 3 -22.82 12.70 -6.58
CA TYR A 3 -21.56 12.07 -6.17
C TYR A 3 -21.17 12.58 -4.78
N ASN A 4 -20.23 11.98 -4.12
CA ASN A 4 -19.91 12.30 -2.72
C ASN A 4 -19.66 13.79 -2.47
N PHE A 5 -19.05 14.49 -3.41
CA PHE A 5 -18.62 15.89 -3.24
C PHE A 5 -19.24 16.87 -4.25
N ARG A 6 -19.85 16.39 -5.33
CA ARG A 6 -20.43 17.25 -6.38
C ARG A 6 -21.71 16.69 -6.96
N TYR A 7 -22.53 17.59 -7.50
CA TYR A 7 -23.72 17.23 -8.26
C TYR A 7 -23.44 17.31 -9.77
N PHE A 8 -23.67 16.24 -10.48
CA PHE A 8 -23.56 16.18 -11.93
C PHE A 8 -24.92 16.46 -12.59
N ASN A 9 -24.96 17.35 -13.59
CA ASN A 9 -26.10 17.56 -14.44
C ASN A 9 -25.98 16.78 -15.75
N PRO A 10 -26.74 15.67 -15.91
CA PRO A 10 -26.62 14.83 -17.12
C PRO A 10 -27.07 15.55 -18.40
N LYS A 11 -27.96 16.60 -18.29
CA LYS A 11 -28.44 17.33 -19.44
C LYS A 11 -27.39 18.24 -20.04
N ASP A 12 -26.57 18.84 -19.19
CA ASP A 12 -25.50 19.76 -19.59
C ASP A 12 -24.15 19.09 -19.72
N GLY A 13 -24.04 17.81 -19.30
CA GLY A 13 -22.78 17.03 -19.33
C GLY A 13 -21.68 17.61 -18.44
N ARG A 14 -22.02 18.29 -17.35
CA ARG A 14 -21.06 18.97 -16.49
C ARG A 14 -21.44 18.96 -15.02
N TRP A 15 -20.46 19.26 -14.16
CA TRP A 15 -20.68 19.50 -12.74
C TRP A 15 -21.42 20.81 -12.48
N LEU A 16 -22.29 20.84 -11.46
CA LEU A 16 -23.01 22.05 -11.04
C LEU A 16 -22.17 22.95 -10.12
N SER A 17 -21.10 22.42 -9.51
CA SER A 17 -20.18 23.17 -8.69
C SER A 17 -18.75 23.06 -9.23
N ARG A 18 -17.91 24.03 -8.87
CA ARG A 18 -16.49 24.03 -9.19
C ARG A 18 -15.81 22.82 -8.57
N ASP A 19 -14.78 22.29 -9.21
CA ASP A 19 -13.95 21.24 -8.67
C ASP A 19 -13.23 21.71 -7.39
N ILE A 20 -13.29 20.91 -6.33
CA ILE A 20 -12.62 21.22 -5.07
C ILE A 20 -11.10 21.29 -5.25
N LEU A 21 -10.55 20.42 -6.10
CA LEU A 21 -9.12 20.39 -6.41
C LEU A 21 -8.68 21.53 -7.34
N GLY A 22 -9.64 22.31 -7.87
CA GLY A 22 -9.36 23.51 -8.66
C GLY A 22 -8.68 23.25 -10.00
N GLU A 23 -7.90 24.22 -10.44
CA GLU A 23 -7.25 24.20 -11.76
C GLU A 23 -5.97 23.32 -11.81
N MET A 24 -5.60 22.73 -10.69
CA MET A 24 -4.39 21.92 -10.58
C MET A 24 -4.39 20.73 -11.57
N TYR A 25 -5.57 20.17 -11.85
CA TYR A 25 -5.71 18.99 -12.70
C TYR A 25 -6.49 19.24 -13.99
N THR A 26 -7.27 20.31 -14.08
CA THR A 26 -8.05 20.63 -15.29
C THR A 26 -8.11 22.12 -15.55
N GLN A 27 -8.07 22.54 -16.83
CA GLN A 27 -8.33 23.94 -17.21
C GLN A 27 -9.80 24.33 -17.06
N ASN A 28 -10.72 23.36 -16.92
CA ASN A 28 -12.13 23.57 -16.77
C ASN A 28 -12.68 22.83 -15.56
N ASN A 29 -12.87 23.54 -14.46
CA ASN A 29 -13.33 23.02 -13.17
C ASN A 29 -14.78 22.49 -13.18
N TYR A 30 -15.51 22.62 -14.28
CA TYR A 30 -16.87 22.12 -14.45
C TYR A 30 -16.95 20.96 -15.45
N ALA A 31 -15.84 20.60 -16.11
CA ALA A 31 -15.83 19.49 -17.05
C ALA A 31 -16.03 18.15 -16.31
N PHE A 32 -16.96 17.33 -16.79
CA PHE A 32 -17.12 15.96 -16.34
C PHE A 32 -16.14 15.08 -17.12
N MET A 33 -15.22 14.44 -16.42
CA MET A 33 -14.22 13.51 -17.00
C MET A 33 -13.48 14.09 -18.21
N LYS A 34 -13.13 15.39 -18.18
CA LYS A 34 -12.52 16.13 -19.30
C LYS A 34 -13.26 15.92 -20.63
N ASN A 35 -14.59 15.77 -20.58
CA ASN A 35 -15.49 15.47 -21.70
C ASN A 35 -15.27 14.10 -22.38
N HIS A 36 -14.70 13.12 -21.66
CA HIS A 36 -14.44 11.76 -22.15
C HIS A 36 -15.17 10.68 -21.33
N ALA A 37 -16.44 10.89 -21.02
CA ALA A 37 -17.24 10.02 -20.13
C ALA A 37 -17.32 8.54 -20.52
N ILE A 38 -16.97 8.18 -21.76
CA ILE A 38 -16.97 6.80 -22.23
C ILE A 38 -15.69 6.05 -21.78
N PHE A 39 -14.57 6.76 -21.64
CA PHE A 39 -13.26 6.18 -21.37
C PHE A 39 -12.74 6.45 -19.97
N ARG A 40 -13.47 7.22 -19.15
CA ARG A 40 -13.04 7.69 -17.85
C ARG A 40 -14.15 7.54 -16.82
N PHE A 41 -13.80 7.40 -15.56
CA PHE A 41 -14.76 7.47 -14.47
C PHE A 41 -14.19 8.29 -13.31
N ASP A 42 -15.07 8.97 -12.61
CA ASP A 42 -14.77 9.81 -11.46
C ASP A 42 -15.40 9.17 -10.22
N LEU A 43 -14.60 8.43 -9.46
CA LEU A 43 -15.08 7.61 -8.35
C LEU A 43 -15.71 8.46 -7.23
N LEU A 44 -15.10 9.60 -6.92
CA LEU A 44 -15.52 10.46 -5.81
C LEU A 44 -16.13 11.80 -6.26
N GLY A 45 -16.19 12.08 -7.56
CA GLY A 45 -16.60 13.36 -8.09
C GLY A 45 -15.54 14.46 -7.98
N MET A 46 -14.28 14.10 -7.73
CA MET A 46 -13.17 15.02 -7.53
C MET A 46 -11.94 14.67 -8.36
N TYR A 47 -11.66 13.38 -8.52
CA TYR A 47 -10.49 12.89 -9.25
C TYR A 47 -10.90 11.95 -10.36
N GLU A 48 -10.26 12.12 -11.51
CA GLU A 48 -10.48 11.33 -12.70
C GLU A 48 -9.48 10.18 -12.80
N TYR A 49 -9.96 8.94 -12.61
CA TYR A 49 -9.16 7.73 -12.79
C TYR A 49 -9.29 7.25 -14.23
N ASP A 50 -8.47 7.78 -15.11
CA ASP A 50 -8.55 7.54 -16.55
C ASP A 50 -7.97 6.18 -16.98
N GLU A 51 -8.24 5.79 -18.22
CA GLU A 51 -7.74 4.54 -18.78
C GLU A 51 -6.20 4.51 -18.88
N GLU A 52 -5.57 5.68 -19.01
CA GLU A 52 -4.11 5.79 -19.01
C GLU A 52 -3.53 5.47 -17.65
N THR A 53 -4.09 6.02 -16.57
CA THR A 53 -3.69 5.71 -15.19
C THR A 53 -3.89 4.23 -14.88
N LYS A 54 -5.02 3.63 -15.31
CA LYS A 54 -5.23 2.18 -15.17
C LYS A 54 -4.19 1.36 -15.93
N ARG A 55 -3.87 1.77 -17.15
CA ARG A 55 -2.86 1.11 -17.96
C ARG A 55 -1.48 1.17 -17.31
N GLN A 56 -1.10 2.35 -16.80
CA GLN A 56 0.16 2.56 -16.09
C GLN A 56 0.23 1.77 -14.79
N THR A 57 -0.85 1.74 -14.00
CA THR A 57 -0.94 0.92 -12.79
C THR A 57 -0.73 -0.57 -13.09
N LYS A 58 -1.38 -1.10 -14.13
CA LYS A 58 -1.18 -2.50 -14.56
C LYS A 58 0.22 -2.76 -15.09
N GLN A 59 0.81 -1.80 -15.77
CA GLN A 59 2.19 -1.91 -16.23
C GLN A 59 3.17 -1.95 -15.06
N PHE A 60 2.98 -1.09 -14.06
CA PHE A 60 3.76 -1.09 -12.82
C PHE A 60 3.60 -2.42 -12.07
N GLU A 61 2.35 -2.89 -11.88
CA GLU A 61 2.05 -4.18 -11.26
C GLU A 61 2.79 -5.33 -11.98
N LYS A 62 2.76 -5.32 -13.31
CA LYS A 62 3.47 -6.31 -14.12
C LYS A 62 4.98 -6.25 -13.91
N MET A 63 5.59 -5.08 -13.88
CA MET A 63 7.03 -4.92 -13.68
C MET A 63 7.47 -5.50 -12.32
N ILE A 64 6.72 -5.23 -11.26
CA ILE A 64 7.00 -5.79 -9.92
C ILE A 64 6.86 -7.32 -9.95
N ASN A 65 5.78 -7.85 -10.55
CA ASN A 65 5.56 -9.30 -10.62
C ASN A 65 6.61 -10.01 -11.49
N ASP A 66 7.04 -9.42 -12.59
CA ASP A 66 8.12 -9.96 -13.43
C ASP A 66 9.44 -10.04 -12.66
N CYS A 67 9.71 -9.09 -11.75
CA CYS A 67 10.86 -9.17 -10.86
C CYS A 67 10.66 -10.25 -9.77
N LEU A 68 9.55 -10.21 -9.03
CA LEU A 68 9.28 -11.14 -7.93
C LEU A 68 9.25 -12.60 -8.39
N SER A 69 8.79 -12.87 -9.61
CA SER A 69 8.74 -14.21 -10.18
C SER A 69 10.11 -14.90 -10.32
N LYS A 70 11.19 -14.13 -10.29
CA LYS A 70 12.57 -14.66 -10.28
C LYS A 70 12.96 -15.31 -8.94
N PHE A 71 12.16 -15.03 -7.87
CA PHE A 71 12.44 -15.46 -6.51
C PHE A 71 11.35 -16.39 -6.00
N GLN A 72 11.63 -17.69 -5.96
CA GLN A 72 10.66 -18.68 -5.50
C GLN A 72 10.24 -18.40 -4.05
N GLY A 73 8.94 -18.23 -3.83
CA GLY A 73 8.38 -17.94 -2.51
C GLY A 73 8.09 -16.46 -2.23
N SER A 74 8.40 -15.55 -3.16
CA SER A 74 8.26 -14.10 -2.96
C SER A 74 6.83 -13.55 -3.00
N GLY A 75 5.87 -14.28 -3.53
CA GLY A 75 4.45 -13.87 -3.63
C GLY A 75 4.08 -13.10 -4.89
N GLN A 76 2.82 -12.65 -4.95
CA GLN A 76 2.25 -11.92 -6.08
C GLN A 76 1.81 -10.53 -5.63
N TYR A 77 2.28 -9.52 -6.32
CA TYR A 77 1.96 -8.12 -6.06
C TYR A 77 0.70 -7.69 -6.82
N LYS A 78 -0.17 -6.98 -6.14
CA LYS A 78 -1.31 -6.28 -6.71
C LYS A 78 -1.23 -4.81 -6.35
N ALA A 79 -1.10 -3.96 -7.38
CA ALA A 79 -1.02 -2.52 -7.18
C ALA A 79 -2.32 -1.96 -6.57
N HIS A 80 -2.18 -1.03 -5.63
CA HIS A 80 -3.32 -0.23 -5.19
C HIS A 80 -3.70 0.76 -6.31
N PRO A 81 -5.01 0.98 -6.57
CA PRO A 81 -5.43 1.92 -7.61
C PRO A 81 -4.79 3.32 -7.50
N ALA A 82 -4.51 3.76 -6.28
CA ALA A 82 -3.93 5.06 -6.00
C ALA A 82 -2.39 5.12 -6.13
N VAL A 83 -1.71 4.04 -6.54
CA VAL A 83 -0.23 3.98 -6.61
C VAL A 83 0.42 5.09 -7.44
N LEU A 84 -0.29 5.61 -8.43
CA LEU A 84 0.17 6.71 -9.30
C LEU A 84 -0.45 8.06 -8.96
N MET A 85 -1.17 8.15 -7.83
CA MET A 85 -1.73 9.43 -7.40
C MET A 85 -0.63 10.34 -6.84
N PRO A 86 -0.70 11.64 -7.11
CA PRO A 86 0.24 12.59 -6.54
C PRO A 86 0.08 12.68 -5.02
N GLN A 87 1.16 13.07 -4.32
CA GLN A 87 1.17 13.16 -2.86
C GLN A 87 0.10 14.13 -2.33
N GLU A 88 -0.21 15.18 -3.09
CA GLU A 88 -1.25 16.17 -2.75
C GLU A 88 -2.63 15.50 -2.58
N PHE A 89 -2.92 14.49 -3.39
CA PHE A 89 -4.17 13.71 -3.25
C PHE A 89 -4.30 13.12 -1.85
N TYR A 90 -3.25 12.52 -1.31
CA TYR A 90 -3.27 11.91 0.02
C TYR A 90 -3.30 12.94 1.15
N ASN A 91 -2.75 14.13 0.94
CA ASN A 91 -2.82 15.22 1.91
C ASN A 91 -4.27 15.75 2.05
N ASP A 92 -5.00 15.80 0.92
CA ASP A 92 -6.37 16.28 0.87
C ASP A 92 -7.39 15.19 1.27
N TYR A 93 -7.04 13.92 1.08
CA TYR A 93 -7.91 12.75 1.35
C TYR A 93 -7.17 11.68 2.17
N PRO A 94 -6.85 11.98 3.42
CA PRO A 94 -6.10 11.05 4.28
C PRO A 94 -6.85 9.74 4.58
N GLU A 95 -8.17 9.70 4.42
CA GLU A 95 -8.98 8.49 4.54
C GLU A 95 -8.81 7.50 3.39
N GLU A 96 -8.33 7.97 2.23
CA GLU A 96 -8.05 7.14 1.06
C GLU A 96 -6.64 6.52 1.10
N ILE A 97 -5.84 6.88 2.10
CA ILE A 97 -4.51 6.28 2.27
C ILE A 97 -4.70 4.81 2.69
N PRO A 98 -4.25 3.85 1.87
CA PRO A 98 -4.33 2.44 2.24
C PRO A 98 -3.46 2.14 3.48
N PRO A 99 -3.79 1.08 4.23
CA PRO A 99 -2.98 0.68 5.38
C PRO A 99 -1.54 0.40 4.95
N ASN A 100 -0.58 0.86 5.74
CA ASN A 100 0.82 0.48 5.56
C ASN A 100 1.06 -0.96 6.04
N CYS A 101 2.30 -1.45 5.91
CA CYS A 101 2.64 -2.84 6.25
C CYS A 101 2.31 -3.20 7.70
N LEU A 102 2.54 -2.29 8.65
CA LEU A 102 2.22 -2.52 10.06
C LEU A 102 0.70 -2.57 10.30
N ALA A 103 -0.05 -1.60 9.76
CA ALA A 103 -1.50 -1.56 9.88
C ALA A 103 -2.15 -2.80 9.24
N HIS A 104 -1.69 -3.22 8.06
CA HIS A 104 -2.12 -4.46 7.41
C HIS A 104 -1.86 -5.67 8.32
N ALA A 105 -0.68 -5.74 8.93
CA ALA A 105 -0.28 -6.90 9.75
C ALA A 105 -1.14 -7.08 11.00
N ILE A 106 -1.66 -6.02 11.61
CA ILE A 106 -2.47 -6.08 12.84
C ILE A 106 -3.95 -5.76 12.61
N GLY A 107 -4.39 -5.69 11.35
CA GLY A 107 -5.80 -5.51 10.99
C GLY A 107 -6.34 -4.09 11.18
N CYS A 108 -5.48 -3.05 11.17
CA CYS A 108 -5.91 -1.65 11.18
C CYS A 108 -6.21 -1.13 9.78
N GLN A 109 -7.22 -0.27 9.67
CA GLN A 109 -7.60 0.32 8.36
C GLN A 109 -6.72 1.51 7.96
N LYS A 110 -6.14 2.22 8.94
CA LYS A 110 -5.33 3.42 8.70
C LYS A 110 -3.85 3.14 8.92
N PRO A 111 -2.95 3.81 8.18
CA PRO A 111 -1.51 3.69 8.42
C PRO A 111 -1.14 4.07 9.85
N ILE A 112 -0.25 3.30 10.45
CA ILE A 112 0.28 3.52 11.80
C ILE A 112 1.79 3.30 11.81
N GLY A 113 2.49 4.04 12.68
CA GLY A 113 3.94 3.91 12.82
C GLY A 113 4.69 4.27 11.54
N THR A 114 5.73 5.05 11.63
CA THR A 114 6.55 5.45 10.48
C THR A 114 8.01 4.99 10.61
N THR A 115 8.42 4.58 11.81
CA THR A 115 9.77 4.14 12.11
C THR A 115 9.78 2.73 12.71
N TYR A 116 10.93 2.06 12.65
CA TYR A 116 11.13 0.74 13.26
C TYR A 116 10.77 0.74 14.77
N ASP A 117 11.23 1.75 15.51
CA ASP A 117 10.95 1.84 16.95
C ASP A 117 9.46 2.03 17.25
N GLN A 118 8.75 2.78 16.41
CA GLN A 118 7.30 2.90 16.52
C GLN A 118 6.61 1.56 16.21
N ALA A 119 7.07 0.84 15.18
CA ALA A 119 6.53 -0.48 14.84
C ALA A 119 6.71 -1.47 15.99
N VAL A 120 7.88 -1.50 16.63
CA VAL A 120 8.13 -2.33 17.83
C VAL A 120 7.16 -1.97 18.96
N LYS A 121 6.93 -0.68 19.24
CA LYS A 121 6.01 -0.23 20.29
C LYS A 121 4.56 -0.61 19.99
N GLU A 122 4.12 -0.43 18.76
CA GLU A 122 2.75 -0.79 18.35
C GLU A 122 2.51 -2.30 18.42
N LEU A 123 3.48 -3.10 17.96
CA LEU A 123 3.40 -4.55 18.06
C LEU A 123 3.40 -5.03 19.53
N ALA A 124 4.18 -4.40 20.40
CA ALA A 124 4.23 -4.76 21.81
C ALA A 124 2.93 -4.50 22.58
N GLN A 125 1.99 -3.69 22.06
CA GLN A 125 0.69 -3.45 22.68
C GLN A 125 -0.28 -4.62 22.50
N ASP A 126 -0.30 -5.22 21.32
CA ASP A 126 -1.32 -6.20 20.92
C ASP A 126 -0.76 -7.57 20.60
N CYS A 127 0.56 -7.70 20.55
CA CYS A 127 1.25 -8.89 20.09
C CYS A 127 2.25 -9.38 21.15
N ARG A 128 2.51 -10.66 21.11
CA ARG A 128 3.49 -11.34 21.94
C ARG A 128 4.71 -11.65 21.08
N GLU A 129 5.89 -11.16 21.48
CA GLU A 129 7.17 -11.54 20.81
C GLU A 129 7.47 -13.03 21.07
N VAL A 130 7.75 -13.79 19.99
CA VAL A 130 7.94 -15.23 20.04
C VAL A 130 9.13 -15.63 19.14
N PRO A 131 10.36 -15.54 19.63
CA PRO A 131 11.54 -15.82 18.80
C PRO A 131 11.50 -17.22 18.14
N ASP A 132 11.05 -18.25 18.88
CA ASP A 132 11.07 -19.65 18.45
C ASP A 132 9.73 -20.38 18.69
N GLY A 133 8.62 -19.65 18.81
CA GLY A 133 7.33 -20.23 19.22
C GLY A 133 6.29 -20.27 18.11
N ASN A 134 5.26 -21.10 18.33
CA ASN A 134 4.06 -21.11 17.55
C ASN A 134 3.04 -20.14 18.12
N CYS A 135 2.22 -19.55 17.25
CA CYS A 135 1.07 -18.76 17.63
C CYS A 135 -0.08 -19.64 18.13
N LEU A 136 -0.90 -19.10 19.03
CA LEU A 136 -2.12 -19.75 19.48
C LEU A 136 -3.16 -19.78 18.36
N GLU A 137 -4.22 -20.57 18.52
CA GLU A 137 -5.24 -20.80 17.48
C GLU A 137 -5.94 -19.52 17.00
N ASN A 138 -6.06 -18.51 17.87
CA ASN A 138 -6.67 -17.22 17.58
C ASN A 138 -5.66 -16.12 17.24
N GLU A 139 -4.40 -16.46 17.12
CA GLU A 139 -3.32 -15.56 16.76
C GLU A 139 -2.81 -15.87 15.34
N HIS A 140 -2.27 -14.88 14.66
CA HIS A 140 -1.50 -15.05 13.44
C HIS A 140 -0.05 -14.60 13.63
N ALA A 141 0.86 -15.24 12.89
CA ALA A 141 2.26 -14.86 12.96
C ALA A 141 2.51 -13.56 12.17
N VAL A 142 3.38 -12.73 12.71
CA VAL A 142 3.85 -11.49 12.11
C VAL A 142 5.37 -11.45 12.15
N MET A 143 6.01 -11.14 11.03
CA MET A 143 7.45 -10.90 10.94
C MET A 143 7.69 -9.41 10.76
N LEU A 144 8.50 -8.83 11.63
CA LEU A 144 9.02 -7.46 11.52
C LEU A 144 10.48 -7.54 11.05
N TYR A 145 10.77 -6.88 9.94
CA TYR A 145 12.12 -6.74 9.40
C TYR A 145 12.54 -5.27 9.53
N GLY A 146 13.62 -4.99 10.26
CA GLY A 146 14.31 -3.71 10.17
C GLY A 146 15.38 -3.77 9.09
N PHE A 147 15.73 -2.64 8.53
CA PHE A 147 16.78 -2.55 7.52
C PHE A 147 18.05 -1.91 8.09
N GLU A 148 19.18 -2.14 7.44
CA GLU A 148 20.41 -1.41 7.71
C GLU A 148 20.18 0.08 7.41
N PRO A 149 20.64 0.99 8.29
CA PRO A 149 20.48 2.43 8.06
C PRO A 149 21.17 2.86 6.77
N ASN A 150 20.50 3.69 5.98
CA ASN A 150 21.10 4.38 4.86
C ASN A 150 20.82 5.89 4.96
N GLU A 151 21.44 6.70 4.08
CA GLU A 151 21.34 8.17 4.13
C GLU A 151 19.90 8.66 3.90
N ASP A 152 19.13 7.97 3.05
CA ASP A 152 17.77 8.38 2.66
C ASP A 152 16.72 7.88 3.65
N ASP A 153 16.95 6.72 4.30
CA ASP A 153 15.99 6.06 5.17
C ASP A 153 16.69 5.33 6.33
N PRO A 154 17.02 6.07 7.41
CA PRO A 154 17.84 5.53 8.50
C PRO A 154 17.10 4.56 9.41
N ASP A 155 15.77 4.50 9.39
CA ASP A 155 14.95 3.72 10.35
C ASP A 155 13.77 3.02 9.68
N SER A 156 13.97 2.54 8.45
CA SER A 156 12.95 1.84 7.69
C SER A 156 12.70 0.42 8.19
N TYR A 157 11.50 -0.05 7.96
CA TYR A 157 11.07 -1.38 8.34
C TYR A 157 10.04 -1.94 7.37
N HIS A 158 9.82 -3.25 7.45
CA HIS A 158 8.72 -3.94 6.77
C HIS A 158 8.07 -4.97 7.68
N VAL A 159 6.76 -5.16 7.51
CA VAL A 159 5.99 -6.13 8.29
C VAL A 159 5.19 -7.03 7.35
N VAL A 160 5.26 -8.33 7.62
CA VAL A 160 4.56 -9.38 6.88
C VAL A 160 3.71 -10.18 7.85
N ARG A 161 2.45 -10.47 7.50
CA ARG A 161 1.56 -11.30 8.32
C ARG A 161 1.31 -12.67 7.68
N GLN A 162 1.09 -13.68 8.50
CA GLN A 162 0.64 -14.98 8.03
C GLN A 162 -0.88 -15.01 7.95
N ASP A 163 -1.39 -15.38 6.79
CA ASP A 163 -2.83 -15.52 6.55
C ASP A 163 -3.35 -16.90 7.02
N PRO A 164 -4.66 -17.07 7.23
CA PRO A 164 -5.24 -18.33 7.70
C PRO A 164 -4.96 -19.55 6.81
N ASN A 165 -4.65 -19.33 5.53
CA ASN A 165 -4.28 -20.38 4.58
C ASN A 165 -2.81 -20.84 4.69
N GLY A 166 -2.05 -20.28 5.64
CA GLY A 166 -0.64 -20.56 5.89
C GLY A 166 0.33 -19.78 4.99
N ASN A 167 -0.16 -19.06 3.98
CA ASN A 167 0.68 -18.13 3.20
C ASN A 167 0.89 -16.84 4.00
N TRP A 168 1.77 -15.98 3.48
CA TRP A 168 2.00 -14.66 4.05
C TRP A 168 1.51 -13.58 3.10
N SER A 169 1.19 -12.42 3.65
CA SER A 169 0.83 -11.22 2.90
C SER A 169 1.44 -9.97 3.52
N ALA A 170 1.62 -8.92 2.73
CA ALA A 170 2.16 -7.65 3.19
C ALA A 170 1.57 -6.49 2.39
N ALA A 171 1.30 -5.37 3.05
CA ALA A 171 1.14 -4.11 2.34
C ALA A 171 2.51 -3.47 2.08
N VAL A 172 2.68 -2.89 0.91
CA VAL A 172 3.92 -2.22 0.49
C VAL A 172 3.65 -0.72 0.49
N GLY A 173 3.63 -0.13 1.67
CA GLY A 173 3.22 1.27 1.85
C GLY A 173 1.86 1.54 1.21
N SER A 174 1.73 2.66 0.53
CA SER A 174 0.54 3.01 -0.28
C SER A 174 0.54 2.35 -1.68
N LEU A 175 1.57 1.58 -2.02
CA LEU A 175 1.75 1.07 -3.39
C LEU A 175 0.85 -0.12 -3.71
N GLY A 176 0.52 -0.95 -2.73
CA GLY A 176 -0.30 -2.13 -2.96
C GLY A 176 -0.09 -3.24 -1.94
N ILE A 177 -0.58 -4.44 -2.28
CA ILE A 177 -0.50 -5.62 -1.43
C ILE A 177 0.21 -6.74 -2.18
N VAL A 178 1.08 -7.47 -1.47
CA VAL A 178 1.62 -8.74 -1.93
C VAL A 178 0.93 -9.86 -1.18
N SER A 179 0.43 -10.85 -1.90
CA SER A 179 -0.21 -12.04 -1.36
C SER A 179 0.53 -13.31 -1.78
N GLU A 180 0.11 -14.46 -1.25
CA GLU A 180 0.66 -15.77 -1.58
C GLU A 180 2.18 -15.92 -1.36
N ILE A 181 2.74 -15.10 -0.47
CA ILE A 181 4.13 -15.20 -0.06
C ILE A 181 4.31 -16.54 0.66
N LYS A 182 5.27 -17.34 0.22
CA LYS A 182 5.61 -18.64 0.86
C LYS A 182 6.74 -18.50 1.86
N ASP A 183 7.67 -17.59 1.60
CA ASP A 183 8.79 -17.29 2.47
C ASP A 183 8.90 -15.77 2.67
N PRO A 184 8.58 -15.26 3.87
CA PRO A 184 8.56 -13.84 4.14
C PRO A 184 9.95 -13.18 4.06
N GLN A 185 11.03 -13.90 4.37
CA GLN A 185 12.38 -13.35 4.26
C GLN A 185 12.83 -13.25 2.80
N VAL A 186 12.55 -14.30 2.00
CA VAL A 186 12.82 -14.27 0.55
C VAL A 186 12.03 -13.13 -0.09
N HIS A 187 10.75 -12.98 0.25
CA HIS A 187 9.93 -11.88 -0.27
C HIS A 187 10.51 -10.51 0.07
N THR A 188 10.79 -10.27 1.36
CA THR A 188 11.28 -8.96 1.82
C THR A 188 12.60 -8.60 1.15
N ASN A 189 13.54 -9.55 1.06
CA ASN A 189 14.80 -9.34 0.36
C ASN A 189 14.61 -9.14 -1.15
N ALA A 190 13.76 -9.94 -1.80
CA ALA A 190 13.46 -9.77 -3.24
C ALA A 190 12.86 -8.41 -3.53
N PHE A 191 11.84 -8.01 -2.80
CA PHE A 191 11.14 -6.75 -3.05
C PHE A 191 12.04 -5.54 -2.77
N TYR A 192 12.56 -5.41 -1.54
CA TYR A 192 13.24 -4.20 -1.10
C TYR A 192 14.70 -4.08 -1.54
N ASN A 193 15.39 -5.20 -1.73
CA ASN A 193 16.78 -5.17 -2.19
C ASN A 193 16.86 -5.29 -3.72
N LYS A 194 16.22 -6.32 -4.32
CA LYS A 194 16.43 -6.63 -5.74
C LYS A 194 15.49 -5.88 -6.67
N CYS A 195 14.17 -5.93 -6.42
CA CYS A 195 13.21 -5.32 -7.32
C CYS A 195 13.23 -3.79 -7.23
N MET A 196 13.45 -3.22 -6.04
CA MET A 196 13.61 -1.77 -5.92
C MET A 196 14.86 -1.28 -6.66
N GLN A 197 15.96 -2.03 -6.61
CA GLN A 197 17.17 -1.70 -7.36
C GLN A 197 16.94 -1.77 -8.88
N ASP A 198 16.25 -2.80 -9.37
CA ASP A 198 15.89 -2.94 -10.79
C ASP A 198 15.01 -1.76 -11.28
N LEU A 199 14.25 -1.12 -10.37
CA LEU A 199 13.40 0.04 -10.63
C LEU A 199 14.13 1.39 -10.44
N GLY A 200 15.44 1.38 -10.13
CA GLY A 200 16.24 2.57 -9.91
C GLY A 200 16.13 3.18 -8.51
N GLY A 201 15.52 2.48 -7.56
CA GLY A 201 15.46 2.88 -6.16
C GLY A 201 16.69 2.43 -5.37
N THR A 202 16.85 2.97 -4.15
CA THR A 202 17.89 2.57 -3.21
C THR A 202 17.56 1.20 -2.61
N PRO A 203 18.43 0.18 -2.74
CA PRO A 203 18.18 -1.13 -2.16
C PRO A 203 18.25 -1.07 -0.63
N LEU A 204 17.29 -1.75 0.05
CA LEU A 204 17.29 -1.91 1.49
C LEU A 204 17.77 -3.32 1.86
N ILE A 205 18.70 -3.40 2.80
CA ILE A 205 19.32 -4.66 3.27
C ILE A 205 18.74 -4.99 4.64
N ILE A 206 18.25 -6.22 4.81
CA ILE A 206 17.68 -6.67 6.09
C ILE A 206 18.80 -6.67 7.15
N ASP A 207 18.53 -6.04 8.30
CA ASP A 207 19.34 -6.17 9.51
C ASP A 207 18.79 -7.33 10.36
N ASP A 208 19.50 -8.45 10.38
CA ASP A 208 19.09 -9.65 11.14
C ASP A 208 18.90 -9.37 12.64
N LYS A 209 19.61 -8.38 13.20
CA LYS A 209 19.46 -7.99 14.63
C LYS A 209 18.14 -7.25 14.88
N LYS A 210 17.58 -6.64 13.85
CA LYS A 210 16.28 -5.96 13.87
C LYS A 210 15.14 -6.84 13.35
N THR A 211 15.36 -8.11 13.07
CA THR A 211 14.31 -9.05 12.66
C THR A 211 13.67 -9.68 13.89
N LYS A 212 12.34 -9.58 13.97
CA LYS A 212 11.56 -10.07 15.11
C LYS A 212 10.31 -10.81 14.63
N ARG A 213 9.90 -11.82 15.41
CA ARG A 213 8.64 -12.54 15.21
C ARG A 213 7.68 -12.29 16.33
N TYR A 214 6.43 -12.07 15.97
CA TYR A 214 5.32 -11.84 16.88
C TYR A 214 4.16 -12.78 16.57
N CYS A 215 3.31 -13.00 17.59
CA CYS A 215 1.97 -13.55 17.43
C CYS A 215 0.96 -12.48 17.81
N CYS A 216 0.07 -12.14 16.90
CA CYS A 216 -0.88 -11.05 17.03
C CYS A 216 -2.32 -11.54 16.90
N CYS A 217 -3.26 -10.85 17.59
CA CYS A 217 -4.68 -10.87 17.26
C CYS A 217 -5.01 -9.64 16.41
N ASP A 218 -5.99 -9.76 15.50
CA ASP A 218 -6.48 -8.59 14.78
C ASP A 218 -7.08 -7.59 15.79
N ARG A 219 -6.73 -6.31 15.67
CA ARG A 219 -7.36 -5.25 16.46
C ARG A 219 -8.85 -5.24 16.18
N LYS A 220 -9.66 -5.38 17.22
CA LYS A 220 -11.10 -5.14 17.10
C LYS A 220 -11.30 -3.64 16.88
N GLN A 221 -11.83 -3.30 15.72
CA GLN A 221 -12.22 -1.92 15.37
C GLN A 221 -13.45 -1.49 16.17
#